data_cded83a91e095cda73eb326f7d024e54
#
_entry.id   cded83a91e095cda73eb326f7d024e54
#
_cell.length_a   1.000
_cell.length_b   1.000
_cell.length_c   1.000
_cell.angle_alpha   90.00
_cell.angle_beta   90.00
_cell.angle_gamma   90.00
#
_symmetry.space_group_name_H-M   'P 1'
#
loop_
_entity.id
_entity.type
_entity.pdbx_description
1 polymer ?
#
loop_
_entity_poly.entity_id
_entity_poly.type
_entity_poly.pdbx_seq_one_letter_code
_entity_poly.pdbx_strand_id
1 'polypeptide(L)'
;MGERLSTGAICTRNVSIALRDTTLPGAARLMRESHVGCLVVVDEVAGKRIVVGLLTDRDIVTAVIAADLDPATLRAEDVMSTDLVTAREDDSLIDLMHTMRRKGVRRIPVLGAQDELVGLITLDDVLDILAQELGLLVAIIDSEGQRERQLRKPVASASP
;
A
#
# COMPACT_ATOMS: atom_id res chain seq x y z
N MET A 1 -5.69 23.96 -9.54
CA MET A 1 -6.37 22.64 -9.52
C MET A 1 -5.49 21.73 -8.71
N GLY A 2 -5.88 21.40 -7.47
CA GLY A 2 -5.09 20.51 -6.63
C GLY A 2 -4.98 19.16 -7.32
N GLU A 3 -3.78 18.60 -7.41
CA GLU A 3 -3.56 17.24 -7.84
C GLU A 3 -4.41 16.33 -6.92
N ARG A 4 -5.37 15.64 -7.51
CA ARG A 4 -6.09 14.58 -6.80
C ARG A 4 -5.05 13.52 -6.43
N LEU A 5 -4.98 13.17 -5.16
CA LEU A 5 -4.17 12.05 -4.70
C LEU A 5 -4.59 10.81 -5.48
N SER A 6 -3.75 10.41 -6.43
CA SER A 6 -3.95 9.21 -7.22
C SER A 6 -3.23 8.02 -6.57
N THR A 7 -3.71 6.82 -6.85
CA THR A 7 -3.09 5.58 -6.39
C THR A 7 -1.61 5.50 -6.77
N GLY A 8 -1.27 5.93 -7.98
CA GLY A 8 0.12 5.97 -8.46
C GLY A 8 1.02 6.97 -7.74
N ALA A 9 0.45 8.06 -7.19
CA ALA A 9 1.22 9.05 -6.43
C ALA A 9 1.64 8.55 -5.05
N ILE A 10 0.86 7.64 -4.46
CA ILE A 10 1.04 7.17 -3.07
C ILE A 10 1.52 5.72 -2.96
N CYS A 11 1.50 4.93 -4.05
CA CYS A 11 1.95 3.54 -4.00
C CYS A 11 3.47 3.41 -3.81
N THR A 12 3.89 2.36 -3.13
CA THR A 12 5.30 1.97 -3.05
C THR A 12 5.76 1.40 -4.38
N ARG A 13 6.76 2.06 -5.01
CA ARG A 13 7.31 1.65 -6.32
C ARG A 13 8.32 0.52 -6.23
N ASN A 14 9.07 0.45 -5.15
CA ASN A 14 10.05 -0.63 -4.92
C ASN A 14 9.34 -1.86 -4.34
N VAL A 15 8.67 -2.61 -5.21
CA VAL A 15 7.88 -3.78 -4.82
C VAL A 15 8.77 -5.02 -4.74
N SER A 16 8.68 -5.76 -3.63
CA SER A 16 9.28 -7.08 -3.52
C SER A 16 8.46 -8.09 -4.34
N ILE A 17 9.10 -8.68 -5.33
CA ILE A 17 8.49 -9.62 -6.27
C ILE A 17 9.04 -11.03 -6.14
N ALA A 18 8.23 -12.00 -6.56
CA ALA A 18 8.65 -13.38 -6.82
C ALA A 18 8.19 -13.81 -8.22
N LEU A 19 8.84 -14.80 -8.79
CA LEU A 19 8.37 -15.49 -10.00
C LEU A 19 7.51 -16.70 -9.59
N ARG A 20 6.72 -17.23 -10.51
CA ARG A 20 5.88 -18.42 -10.25
C ARG A 20 6.70 -19.59 -9.69
N ASP A 21 7.86 -19.83 -10.26
CA ASP A 21 8.75 -20.93 -9.92
C ASP A 21 9.67 -20.67 -8.72
N THR A 22 9.55 -19.49 -8.08
CA THR A 22 10.28 -19.20 -6.84
C THR A 22 9.91 -20.22 -5.78
N THR A 23 10.90 -20.93 -5.20
CA THR A 23 10.65 -21.90 -4.14
C THR A 23 10.10 -21.22 -2.90
N LEU A 24 9.25 -21.88 -2.11
CA LEU A 24 8.70 -21.28 -0.89
C LEU A 24 9.77 -20.90 0.14
N PRO A 25 10.82 -21.70 0.38
CA PRO A 25 11.95 -21.24 1.21
C PRO A 25 12.65 -20.00 0.63
N GLY A 26 12.73 -19.89 -0.71
CA GLY A 26 13.23 -18.70 -1.40
C GLY A 26 12.34 -17.48 -1.17
N ALA A 27 11.04 -17.64 -1.35
CA ALA A 27 10.07 -16.58 -1.09
C ALA A 27 10.09 -16.11 0.37
N ALA A 28 10.16 -17.03 1.34
CA ALA A 28 10.28 -16.70 2.75
C ALA A 28 11.56 -15.91 3.06
N ARG A 29 12.70 -16.27 2.43
CA ARG A 29 13.94 -15.49 2.54
C ARG A 29 13.81 -14.09 1.97
N LEU A 30 13.19 -13.92 0.80
CA LEU A 30 12.93 -12.62 0.21
C LEU A 30 12.07 -11.74 1.13
N MET A 31 11.00 -12.29 1.73
CA MET A 31 10.18 -11.58 2.71
C MET A 31 11.00 -11.13 3.91
N ARG A 32 11.85 -12.01 4.46
CA ARG A 32 12.70 -11.70 5.60
C ARG A 32 13.73 -10.62 5.28
N GLU A 33 14.42 -10.71 4.15
CA GLU A 33 15.47 -9.77 3.73
C GLU A 33 14.91 -8.39 3.40
N SER A 34 13.73 -8.36 2.78
CA SER A 34 13.03 -7.12 2.44
C SER A 34 12.17 -6.56 3.56
N HIS A 35 12.05 -7.26 4.70
CA HIS A 35 11.17 -6.92 5.82
C HIS A 35 9.70 -6.71 5.41
N VAL A 36 9.20 -7.55 4.51
CA VAL A 36 7.82 -7.52 4.01
C VAL A 36 7.10 -8.84 4.29
N GLY A 37 5.80 -8.81 4.52
CA GLY A 37 4.95 -9.99 4.67
C GLY A 37 4.18 -10.35 3.39
N CYS A 38 4.56 -9.79 2.24
CA CYS A 38 3.88 -10.03 0.97
C CYS A 38 4.85 -9.87 -0.20
N LEU A 39 4.76 -10.77 -1.16
CA LEU A 39 5.42 -10.67 -2.45
C LEU A 39 4.36 -10.61 -3.55
N VAL A 40 4.57 -9.73 -4.53
CA VAL A 40 3.78 -9.74 -5.76
C VAL A 40 4.40 -10.79 -6.69
N VAL A 41 3.62 -11.79 -7.07
CA VAL A 41 4.08 -12.80 -8.01
C VAL A 41 3.82 -12.31 -9.42
N VAL A 42 4.87 -12.33 -10.25
CA VAL A 42 4.82 -11.79 -11.61
C VAL A 42 5.33 -12.78 -12.64
N ASP A 43 4.82 -12.65 -13.85
CA ASP A 43 5.43 -13.17 -15.05
C ASP A 43 6.21 -12.06 -15.76
N GLU A 44 7.37 -12.38 -16.32
CA GLU A 44 8.12 -11.46 -17.17
C GLU A 44 7.76 -11.69 -18.63
N VAL A 45 7.00 -10.76 -19.22
CA VAL A 45 6.54 -10.82 -20.60
C VAL A 45 7.03 -9.60 -21.36
N ALA A 46 7.87 -9.79 -22.36
CA ALA A 46 8.42 -8.71 -23.19
C ALA A 46 9.05 -7.56 -22.36
N GLY A 47 9.78 -7.92 -21.30
CA GLY A 47 10.44 -6.96 -20.40
C GLY A 47 9.52 -6.27 -19.41
N LYS A 48 8.25 -6.67 -19.32
CA LYS A 48 7.27 -6.15 -18.35
C LYS A 48 6.96 -7.19 -17.30
N ARG A 49 6.65 -6.72 -16.10
CA ARG A 49 6.19 -7.54 -14.97
C ARG A 49 4.68 -7.55 -14.94
N ILE A 50 4.08 -8.66 -15.30
CA ILE A 50 2.63 -8.87 -15.30
C ILE A 50 2.25 -9.58 -13.99
N VAL A 51 1.36 -8.99 -13.21
CA VAL A 51 0.94 -9.56 -11.93
C VAL A 51 0.09 -10.80 -12.16
N VAL A 52 0.47 -11.91 -11.53
CA VAL A 52 -0.23 -13.19 -11.64
C VAL A 52 -0.71 -13.73 -10.30
N GLY A 53 -0.20 -13.20 -9.19
CA GLY A 53 -0.60 -13.63 -7.85
C GLY A 53 -0.05 -12.72 -6.75
N LEU A 54 -0.53 -12.98 -5.54
CA LEU A 54 0.03 -12.46 -4.30
C LEU A 54 0.35 -13.62 -3.39
N LEU A 55 1.54 -13.60 -2.79
CA LEU A 55 1.96 -14.59 -1.80
C LEU A 55 2.28 -13.87 -0.50
N THR A 56 1.61 -14.26 0.58
CA THR A 56 1.82 -13.68 1.91
C THR A 56 2.48 -14.69 2.85
N ASP A 57 3.11 -14.20 3.91
CA ASP A 57 3.61 -14.99 5.03
C ASP A 57 2.48 -15.82 5.68
N ARG A 58 1.27 -15.26 5.75
CA ARG A 58 0.09 -15.95 6.24
C ARG A 58 -0.28 -17.15 5.36
N ASP A 59 -0.19 -17.04 4.04
CA ASP A 59 -0.47 -18.13 3.11
C ASP A 59 0.51 -19.29 3.36
N ILE A 60 1.79 -18.99 3.53
CA ILE A 60 2.81 -19.99 3.84
C ILE A 60 2.47 -20.70 5.17
N VAL A 61 2.10 -19.95 6.20
CA VAL A 61 1.76 -20.55 7.51
C VAL A 61 0.48 -21.38 7.43
N THR A 62 -0.59 -20.84 6.83
CA THR A 62 -1.92 -21.47 6.89
C THR A 62 -2.12 -22.57 5.85
N ALA A 63 -1.56 -22.43 4.65
CA ALA A 63 -1.75 -23.40 3.58
C ALA A 63 -0.64 -24.48 3.53
N VAL A 64 0.53 -24.21 4.12
CA VAL A 64 1.66 -25.15 4.03
C VAL A 64 2.00 -25.72 5.41
N ILE A 65 2.37 -24.85 6.36
CA ILE A 65 2.83 -25.31 7.69
C ILE A 65 1.67 -25.95 8.46
N ALA A 66 0.49 -25.32 8.51
CA ALA A 66 -0.68 -25.87 9.19
C ALA A 66 -1.28 -27.12 8.52
N ALA A 67 -0.93 -27.38 7.26
CA ALA A 67 -1.34 -28.56 6.50
C ALA A 67 -0.27 -29.68 6.51
N ASP A 68 0.81 -29.51 7.29
CA ASP A 68 1.94 -30.45 7.37
C ASP A 68 2.58 -30.78 6.01
N LEU A 69 2.56 -29.82 5.06
CA LEU A 69 3.22 -29.95 3.76
C LEU A 69 4.70 -29.58 3.88
N ASP A 70 5.55 -30.24 3.08
CA ASP A 70 6.96 -29.90 3.01
C ASP A 70 7.17 -28.63 2.13
N PRO A 71 7.56 -27.48 2.74
CA PRO A 71 7.77 -26.25 1.99
C PRO A 71 8.84 -26.35 0.90
N ALA A 72 9.81 -27.27 1.05
CA ALA A 72 10.91 -27.44 0.10
C ALA A 72 10.44 -27.99 -1.26
N THR A 73 9.27 -28.61 -1.30
CA THR A 73 8.69 -29.19 -2.53
C THR A 73 7.78 -28.23 -3.29
N LEU A 74 7.44 -27.09 -2.68
CA LEU A 74 6.45 -26.15 -3.19
C LEU A 74 7.09 -24.86 -3.74
N ARG A 75 6.37 -24.24 -4.68
CA ARG A 75 6.71 -22.98 -5.33
C ARG A 75 5.68 -21.92 -5.04
N ALA A 76 5.97 -20.68 -5.39
CA ALA A 76 5.05 -19.55 -5.20
C ALA A 76 3.70 -19.80 -5.88
N GLU A 77 3.68 -20.35 -7.10
CA GLU A 77 2.44 -20.63 -7.84
C GLU A 77 1.52 -21.66 -7.19
N ASP A 78 2.07 -22.56 -6.36
CA ASP A 78 1.29 -23.61 -5.67
C ASP A 78 0.49 -23.03 -4.49
N VAL A 79 0.88 -21.86 -3.97
CA VAL A 79 0.35 -21.31 -2.71
C VAL A 79 -0.22 -19.90 -2.86
N MET A 80 0.22 -19.14 -3.88
CA MET A 80 -0.23 -17.77 -4.11
C MET A 80 -1.74 -17.66 -4.32
N SER A 81 -2.32 -16.56 -3.89
CA SER A 81 -3.68 -16.19 -4.28
C SER A 81 -3.70 -15.63 -5.69
N THR A 82 -4.59 -16.16 -6.54
CA THR A 82 -4.80 -15.71 -7.93
C THR A 82 -6.09 -14.89 -8.08
N ASP A 83 -6.90 -14.78 -7.04
CA ASP A 83 -8.05 -13.85 -7.00
C ASP A 83 -7.54 -12.43 -6.77
N LEU A 84 -7.02 -11.84 -7.84
CA LEU A 84 -6.34 -10.55 -7.80
C LEU A 84 -7.33 -9.40 -7.82
N VAL A 85 -7.15 -8.50 -6.86
CA VAL A 85 -7.71 -7.14 -6.88
C VAL A 85 -6.58 -6.20 -7.24
N THR A 86 -6.72 -5.46 -8.34
CA THR A 86 -5.72 -4.50 -8.82
C THR A 86 -6.33 -3.10 -8.89
N ALA A 87 -5.48 -2.08 -8.91
CA ALA A 87 -5.85 -0.68 -9.13
C ALA A 87 -5.02 -0.11 -10.28
N ARG A 88 -5.49 0.99 -10.87
CA ARG A 88 -4.75 1.76 -11.87
C ARG A 88 -4.01 2.92 -11.20
N GLU A 89 -2.93 3.39 -11.82
CA GLU A 89 -2.18 4.55 -11.31
C GLU A 89 -3.05 5.82 -11.18
N ASP A 90 -4.03 5.98 -12.05
CA ASP A 90 -4.95 7.13 -12.11
C ASP A 90 -6.20 6.99 -11.26
N ASP A 91 -6.41 5.83 -10.62
CA ASP A 91 -7.50 5.64 -9.67
C ASP A 91 -7.39 6.62 -8.49
N SER A 92 -8.53 7.14 -8.05
CA SER A 92 -8.56 8.03 -6.88
C SER A 92 -8.37 7.23 -5.58
N LEU A 93 -7.80 7.90 -4.55
CA LEU A 93 -7.67 7.31 -3.22
C LEU A 93 -9.01 6.85 -2.65
N ILE A 94 -10.09 7.57 -2.94
CA ILE A 94 -11.45 7.24 -2.47
C ILE A 94 -11.94 5.95 -3.12
N ASP A 95 -11.76 5.80 -4.44
CA ASP A 95 -12.16 4.59 -5.17
C ASP A 95 -11.35 3.38 -4.71
N LEU A 96 -10.06 3.59 -4.44
CA LEU A 96 -9.19 2.57 -3.86
C LEU A 96 -9.71 2.09 -2.50
N MET A 97 -10.04 3.01 -1.58
CA MET A 97 -10.60 2.66 -0.26
C MET A 97 -11.93 1.90 -0.37
N HIS A 98 -12.81 2.32 -1.30
CA HIS A 98 -14.04 1.60 -1.57
C HIS A 98 -13.77 0.19 -2.09
N THR A 99 -12.75 0.03 -2.92
CA THR A 99 -12.35 -1.29 -3.45
C THR A 99 -11.77 -2.17 -2.36
N MET A 100 -10.87 -1.65 -1.52
CA MET A 100 -10.33 -2.37 -0.35
C MET A 100 -11.45 -2.87 0.57
N ARG A 101 -12.42 -1.99 0.90
CA ARG A 101 -13.56 -2.34 1.74
C ARG A 101 -14.45 -3.40 1.11
N ARG A 102 -14.86 -3.22 -0.15
CA ARG A 102 -15.77 -4.13 -0.84
C ARG A 102 -15.18 -5.52 -1.06
N LYS A 103 -13.88 -5.57 -1.33
CA LYS A 103 -13.16 -6.81 -1.60
C LYS A 103 -12.53 -7.43 -0.35
N GLY A 104 -12.50 -6.74 0.78
CA GLY A 104 -11.90 -7.22 2.01
C GLY A 104 -10.38 -7.40 1.92
N VAL A 105 -9.70 -6.60 1.10
CA VAL A 105 -8.24 -6.67 0.87
C VAL A 105 -7.54 -5.46 1.46
N ARG A 106 -6.30 -5.66 1.93
CA ARG A 106 -5.45 -4.62 2.54
C ARG A 106 -4.23 -4.28 1.68
N ARG A 107 -4.02 -4.96 0.58
CA ARG A 107 -2.90 -4.79 -0.35
C ARG A 107 -3.42 -4.94 -1.76
N ILE A 108 -3.08 -3.98 -2.61
CA ILE A 108 -3.55 -3.94 -4.00
C ILE A 108 -2.36 -3.61 -4.90
N PRO A 109 -1.97 -4.49 -5.83
CA PRO A 109 -1.01 -4.17 -6.87
C PRO A 109 -1.54 -3.06 -7.76
N VAL A 110 -0.68 -2.09 -8.08
CA VAL A 110 -0.98 -0.95 -8.95
C VAL A 110 -0.41 -1.22 -10.32
N LEU A 111 -1.26 -1.08 -11.33
CA LEU A 111 -0.93 -1.35 -12.73
C LEU A 111 -0.81 -0.06 -13.52
N GLY A 112 0.15 -0.01 -14.40
CA GLY A 112 0.32 1.02 -15.40
C GLY A 112 -0.61 0.86 -16.60
N ALA A 113 -0.42 1.71 -17.62
CA ALA A 113 -1.27 1.77 -18.80
C ALA A 113 -1.23 0.50 -19.67
N GLN A 114 -0.20 -0.32 -19.55
CA GLN A 114 -0.01 -1.54 -20.33
C GLN A 114 -0.11 -2.81 -19.46
N ASP A 115 -0.87 -2.72 -18.36
CA ASP A 115 -1.10 -3.79 -17.37
C ASP A 115 0.16 -4.26 -16.62
N GLU A 116 1.27 -3.54 -16.73
CA GLU A 116 2.51 -3.83 -16.01
C GLU A 116 2.41 -3.42 -14.54
N LEU A 117 3.10 -4.14 -13.66
CA LEU A 117 3.23 -3.78 -12.25
C LEU A 117 4.07 -2.49 -12.12
N VAL A 118 3.48 -1.46 -11.55
CA VAL A 118 4.16 -0.19 -11.26
C VAL A 118 4.33 0.09 -9.77
N GLY A 119 3.55 -0.57 -8.92
CA GLY A 119 3.63 -0.38 -7.48
C GLY A 119 2.74 -1.34 -6.70
N LEU A 120 2.84 -1.22 -5.39
CA LEU A 120 1.94 -1.88 -4.43
C LEU A 120 1.42 -0.82 -3.48
N ILE A 121 0.13 -0.81 -3.22
CA ILE A 121 -0.46 0.04 -2.19
C ILE A 121 -1.06 -0.80 -1.08
N THR A 122 -0.83 -0.38 0.15
CA THR A 122 -1.34 -1.04 1.34
C THR A 122 -2.29 -0.14 2.11
N LEU A 123 -3.10 -0.72 2.99
CA LEU A 123 -3.93 0.06 3.91
C LEU A 123 -3.08 0.96 4.80
N ASP A 124 -1.86 0.53 5.14
CA ASP A 124 -0.96 1.32 5.98
C ASP A 124 -0.51 2.59 5.25
N ASP A 125 -0.20 2.52 3.94
CA ASP A 125 0.11 3.69 3.11
C ASP A 125 -1.07 4.68 3.08
N VAL A 126 -2.29 4.17 2.97
CA VAL A 126 -3.51 5.00 3.00
C VAL A 126 -3.68 5.69 4.35
N LEU A 127 -3.43 4.98 5.45
CA LEU A 127 -3.52 5.54 6.80
C LEU A 127 -2.47 6.61 7.05
N ASP A 128 -1.24 6.41 6.56
CA ASP A 128 -0.16 7.40 6.68
C ASP A 128 -0.52 8.71 5.96
N ILE A 129 -1.08 8.63 4.76
CA ILE A 129 -1.54 9.83 4.02
C ILE A 129 -2.65 10.53 4.77
N LEU A 130 -3.66 9.81 5.25
CA LEU A 130 -4.77 10.39 6.00
C LEU A 130 -4.29 11.04 7.32
N ALA A 131 -3.31 10.46 7.99
CA ALA A 131 -2.72 11.04 9.19
C ALA A 131 -1.99 12.35 8.88
N GLN A 132 -1.26 12.43 7.75
CA GLN A 132 -0.61 13.66 7.30
C GLN A 132 -1.64 14.76 6.98
N GLU A 133 -2.71 14.43 6.26
CA GLU A 133 -3.78 15.39 5.94
C GLU A 133 -4.46 15.92 7.21
N LEU A 134 -4.75 15.05 8.18
CA LEU A 134 -5.29 15.45 9.49
C LEU A 134 -4.31 16.38 10.24
N GLY A 135 -3.01 16.10 10.18
CA GLY A 135 -1.98 16.95 10.78
C GLY A 135 -1.99 18.37 10.22
N LEU A 136 -2.19 18.52 8.91
CA LEU A 136 -2.34 19.84 8.28
C LEU A 136 -3.56 20.59 8.78
N LEU A 137 -4.70 19.93 8.99
CA LEU A 137 -5.90 20.56 9.56
C LEU A 137 -5.67 21.06 10.99
N VAL A 138 -4.98 20.26 11.81
CA VAL A 138 -4.58 20.69 13.17
C VAL A 138 -3.68 21.91 13.13
N ALA A 139 -2.70 21.93 12.23
CA ALA A 139 -1.77 23.05 12.06
C ALA A 139 -2.49 24.37 11.65
N ILE A 140 -3.57 24.26 10.86
CA ILE A 140 -4.41 25.42 10.50
C ILE A 140 -5.06 26.02 11.75
N ILE A 141 -5.65 25.18 12.62
CA ILE A 141 -6.28 25.63 13.87
C ILE A 141 -5.27 26.35 14.78
N ASP A 142 -4.07 25.77 14.92
CA ASP A 142 -3.01 26.39 15.73
C ASP A 142 -2.54 27.73 15.16
N SER A 143 -2.40 27.82 13.83
CA SER A 143 -1.98 29.06 13.16
C SER A 143 -3.04 30.17 13.27
N GLU A 144 -4.31 29.83 13.22
CA GLU A 144 -5.42 30.77 13.44
C GLU A 144 -5.39 31.35 14.86
N GLY A 145 -5.23 30.50 15.87
CA GLY A 145 -5.13 30.92 17.27
C GLY A 145 -3.89 31.83 17.54
N GLN A 146 -2.76 31.57 16.85
CA GLN A 146 -1.57 32.44 16.95
C GLN A 146 -1.83 33.80 16.30
N ARG A 147 -2.45 33.82 15.11
CA ARG A 147 -2.77 35.05 14.39
C ARG A 147 -3.73 35.93 15.19
N GLU A 148 -4.76 35.37 15.80
CA GLU A 148 -5.68 36.11 16.65
C GLU A 148 -4.99 36.77 17.86
N ARG A 149 -4.07 36.04 18.52
CA ARG A 149 -3.30 36.61 19.65
C ARG A 149 -2.42 37.76 19.22
N GLN A 150 -1.81 37.71 18.02
CA GLN A 150 -0.97 38.79 17.49
C GLN A 150 -1.78 40.01 17.07
N LEU A 151 -3.03 39.85 16.62
CA LEU A 151 -3.89 40.93 16.16
C LEU A 151 -4.69 41.60 17.30
N ARG A 152 -4.79 41.00 18.49
CA ARG A 152 -5.39 41.60 19.65
C ARG A 152 -4.56 42.77 20.15
N LYS A 153 -4.93 44.00 19.74
CA LYS A 153 -4.41 45.22 20.37
C LYS A 153 -4.81 45.23 21.82
N PRO A 154 -3.92 45.58 22.77
CA PRO A 154 -4.35 45.80 24.16
C PRO A 154 -5.40 46.89 24.17
N VAL A 155 -6.57 46.58 24.78
CA VAL A 155 -7.56 47.62 25.07
C VAL A 155 -6.91 48.58 26.05
N ALA A 156 -6.66 49.83 25.59
CA ALA A 156 -6.14 50.87 26.49
C ALA A 156 -7.08 50.94 27.70
N SER A 157 -6.54 50.69 28.90
CA SER A 157 -7.25 50.88 30.15
C SER A 157 -7.60 52.35 30.22
N ALA A 158 -8.87 52.68 30.07
CA ALA A 158 -9.37 54.02 30.46
C ALA A 158 -9.12 54.15 31.96
N SER A 159 -8.10 54.91 32.34
CA SER A 159 -7.94 55.35 33.71
C SER A 159 -8.99 56.40 34.02
N PRO A 160 -9.54 56.41 35.27
CA PRO A 160 -10.59 57.30 35.69
C PRO A 160 -10.11 58.77 35.75
#